data_4a4fc8ecefa9f965c897c1f5cc1f2220
#
_entry.id   4a4fc8ecefa9f965c897c1f5cc1f2220
#
_cell.length_a   1.000
_cell.length_b   1.000
_cell.length_c   1.000
_cell.angle_alpha   90.00
_cell.angle_beta   90.00
_cell.angle_gamma   90.00
#
_symmetry.space_group_name_H-M   'P 1'
#
loop_
_entity.id
_entity.type
_entity.pdbx_description
1 polymer ?
#
loop_
_entity_poly.entity_id
_entity_poly.type
_entity_poly.pdbx_seq_one_letter_code
_entity_poly.pdbx_strand_id
1 'polypeptide(L)'
;MNIIIVGCGKVGQALAEQLNDEGNNITVIDTVPEKVNDVSSRYDVMGVVGNGATHLIQQEAGIDHADLLIAVTGSDELNLLCCVIAKKAGNCQTIARVRSPQYSTEAAFLKDELGLAMVINPEQEAAREIARILRFPSAMKIDTFGRGRVELLKFRVPENSPIVGCAVKDIVAKLHCDVLVCTVERGEDAYIPKGDFVFEEKDVISIVAAPRK
;
A
#
# COMPACT_ATOMS: atom_id res chain seq x y z
N MET A 1 -2.03 4.47 19.13
CA MET A 1 -2.99 5.41 18.56
C MET A 1 -4.40 4.91 18.83
N ASN A 2 -5.40 5.82 18.89
CA ASN A 2 -6.82 5.46 18.94
C ASN A 2 -7.39 5.48 17.53
N ILE A 3 -7.80 4.32 17.01
CA ILE A 3 -8.21 4.14 15.61
C ILE A 3 -9.63 3.62 15.54
N ILE A 4 -10.47 4.27 14.74
CA ILE A 4 -11.84 3.83 14.47
C ILE A 4 -11.89 3.24 13.07
N ILE A 5 -12.41 2.01 12.94
CA ILE A 5 -12.59 1.34 11.65
C ILE A 5 -14.09 1.17 11.39
N VAL A 6 -14.59 1.78 10.32
CA VAL A 6 -15.99 1.66 9.89
C VAL A 6 -16.11 0.62 8.79
N GLY A 7 -16.79 -0.48 9.09
CA GLY A 7 -17.00 -1.63 8.23
C GLY A 7 -16.19 -2.87 8.67
N CYS A 8 -16.88 -3.89 9.19
CA CYS A 8 -16.31 -5.17 9.62
C CYS A 8 -16.31 -6.23 8.49
N GLY A 9 -16.13 -5.82 7.23
CA GLY A 9 -15.90 -6.72 6.11
C GLY A 9 -14.45 -7.25 6.10
N LYS A 10 -14.08 -8.02 5.05
CA LYS A 10 -12.74 -8.64 4.95
C LYS A 10 -11.59 -7.63 5.14
N VAL A 11 -11.70 -6.43 4.55
CA VAL A 11 -10.66 -5.39 4.68
C VAL A 11 -10.64 -4.83 6.09
N GLY A 12 -11.80 -4.54 6.69
CA GLY A 12 -11.89 -4.02 8.05
C GLY A 12 -11.38 -5.00 9.10
N GLN A 13 -11.68 -6.30 8.93
CA GLN A 13 -11.14 -7.36 9.81
C GLN A 13 -9.62 -7.45 9.72
N ALA A 14 -9.06 -7.48 8.51
CA ALA A 14 -7.61 -7.53 8.32
C ALA A 14 -6.89 -6.29 8.89
N LEU A 15 -7.53 -5.11 8.78
CA LEU A 15 -7.00 -3.89 9.38
C LEU A 15 -7.06 -3.93 10.91
N ALA A 16 -8.19 -4.42 11.48
CA ALA A 16 -8.35 -4.55 12.93
C ALA A 16 -7.30 -5.50 13.51
N GLU A 17 -7.07 -6.66 12.88
CA GLU A 17 -6.03 -7.61 13.27
C GLU A 17 -4.65 -6.96 13.25
N GLN A 18 -4.22 -6.46 12.10
CA GLN A 18 -2.86 -5.95 11.94
C GLN A 18 -2.56 -4.72 12.80
N LEU A 19 -3.50 -3.77 12.87
CA LEU A 19 -3.29 -2.55 13.66
C LEU A 19 -3.37 -2.81 15.17
N ASN A 20 -4.15 -3.82 15.61
CA ASN A 20 -4.17 -4.26 17.00
C ASN A 20 -2.84 -4.92 17.38
N ASP A 21 -2.27 -5.77 16.52
CA ASP A 21 -0.96 -6.41 16.75
C ASP A 21 0.19 -5.39 16.85
N GLU A 22 0.03 -4.22 16.23
CA GLU A 22 0.96 -3.09 16.35
C GLU A 22 0.78 -2.29 17.68
N GLY A 23 -0.14 -2.69 18.55
CA GLY A 23 -0.39 -2.08 19.86
C GLY A 23 -1.24 -0.81 19.83
N ASN A 24 -2.13 -0.68 18.84
CA ASN A 24 -3.09 0.41 18.78
C ASN A 24 -4.41 0.04 19.49
N ASN A 25 -5.12 1.06 20.01
CA ASN A 25 -6.48 0.90 20.52
C ASN A 25 -7.47 1.00 19.36
N ILE A 26 -8.19 -0.09 19.09
CA ILE A 26 -9.08 -0.18 17.93
C ILE A 26 -10.55 -0.18 18.38
N THR A 27 -11.36 0.63 17.73
CA THR A 27 -12.82 0.55 17.80
C THR A 27 -13.38 0.23 16.42
N VAL A 28 -14.21 -0.81 16.29
CA VAL A 28 -14.84 -1.18 15.02
C VAL A 28 -16.33 -0.80 15.02
N ILE A 29 -16.83 -0.33 13.89
CA ILE A 29 -18.24 0.04 13.67
C ILE A 29 -18.79 -0.75 12.49
N ASP A 30 -19.91 -1.43 12.65
CA ASP A 30 -20.70 -2.01 11.55
C ASP A 30 -22.18 -2.00 11.91
N THR A 31 -23.06 -2.01 10.92
CA THR A 31 -24.51 -2.10 11.12
C THR A 31 -24.98 -3.52 11.47
N VAL A 32 -24.14 -4.53 11.28
CA VAL A 32 -24.44 -5.95 11.50
C VAL A 32 -23.82 -6.41 12.81
N PRO A 33 -24.64 -6.68 13.87
CA PRO A 33 -24.14 -7.03 15.20
C PRO A 33 -23.21 -8.24 15.21
N GLU A 34 -23.53 -9.27 14.41
CA GLU A 34 -22.75 -10.51 14.34
C GLU A 34 -21.30 -10.25 13.86
N LYS A 35 -21.14 -9.33 12.90
CA LYS A 35 -19.81 -8.95 12.40
C LYS A 35 -19.00 -8.17 13.45
N VAL A 36 -19.65 -7.27 14.17
CA VAL A 36 -19.01 -6.52 15.25
C VAL A 36 -18.55 -7.48 16.34
N ASN A 37 -19.45 -8.38 16.79
CA ASN A 37 -19.12 -9.38 17.81
C ASN A 37 -18.01 -10.34 17.38
N ASP A 38 -17.99 -10.79 16.11
CA ASP A 38 -16.93 -11.65 15.59
C ASP A 38 -15.55 -10.97 15.64
N VAL A 39 -15.47 -9.72 15.21
CA VAL A 39 -14.23 -8.96 15.21
C VAL A 39 -13.80 -8.62 16.64
N SER A 40 -14.69 -8.11 17.49
CA SER A 40 -14.36 -7.68 18.84
C SER A 40 -13.94 -8.85 19.73
N SER A 41 -14.56 -10.04 19.58
CA SER A 41 -14.18 -11.21 20.36
C SER A 41 -12.89 -11.87 19.88
N ARG A 42 -12.53 -11.72 18.59
CA ARG A 42 -11.34 -12.34 18.01
C ARG A 42 -10.07 -11.54 18.27
N TYR A 43 -10.15 -10.22 18.24
CA TYR A 43 -8.97 -9.35 18.27
C TYR A 43 -8.87 -8.46 19.51
N ASP A 44 -9.73 -8.64 20.51
CA ASP A 44 -9.79 -7.82 21.73
C ASP A 44 -9.91 -6.32 21.44
N VAL A 45 -10.82 -5.97 20.52
CA VAL A 45 -11.10 -4.58 20.10
C VAL A 45 -12.49 -4.15 20.53
N MET A 46 -12.72 -2.86 20.73
CA MET A 46 -14.04 -2.32 21.06
C MET A 46 -14.97 -2.43 19.84
N GLY A 47 -16.23 -2.83 20.06
CA GLY A 47 -17.24 -2.93 19.02
C GLY A 47 -18.42 -1.98 19.26
N VAL A 48 -18.83 -1.24 18.23
CA VAL A 48 -20.02 -0.38 18.22
C VAL A 48 -20.94 -0.79 17.07
N VAL A 49 -22.19 -1.09 17.38
CA VAL A 49 -23.19 -1.48 16.37
C VAL A 49 -23.97 -0.26 15.91
N GLY A 50 -23.84 0.10 14.64
CA GLY A 50 -24.59 1.24 14.11
C GLY A 50 -24.09 1.75 12.76
N ASN A 51 -24.72 2.80 12.27
CA ASN A 51 -24.33 3.46 11.04
C ASN A 51 -23.18 4.45 11.31
N GLY A 52 -21.98 4.10 10.85
CA GLY A 52 -20.77 4.93 11.02
C GLY A 52 -20.83 6.32 10.35
N ALA A 53 -21.82 6.56 9.49
CA ALA A 53 -22.09 7.89 8.93
C ALA A 53 -23.03 8.74 9.80
N THR A 54 -23.22 8.38 11.07
CA THR A 54 -23.96 9.23 12.02
C THR A 54 -23.02 9.74 13.10
N HIS A 55 -23.17 11.00 13.45
CA HIS A 55 -22.33 11.63 14.48
C HIS A 55 -22.45 10.92 15.84
N LEU A 56 -23.70 10.50 16.21
CA LEU A 56 -23.97 9.80 17.46
C LEU A 56 -23.16 8.51 17.60
N ILE A 57 -23.13 7.68 16.54
CA ILE A 57 -22.38 6.42 16.54
C ILE A 57 -20.87 6.68 16.55
N GLN A 58 -20.41 7.71 15.87
CA GLN A 58 -18.99 8.09 15.93
C GLN A 58 -18.59 8.60 17.31
N GLN A 59 -19.50 9.32 18.02
CA GLN A 59 -19.26 9.72 19.41
C GLN A 59 -19.21 8.52 20.35
N GLU A 60 -20.12 7.57 20.22
CA GLU A 60 -20.10 6.31 20.97
C GLU A 60 -18.79 5.53 20.73
N ALA A 61 -18.27 5.59 19.51
CA ALA A 61 -16.98 4.98 19.14
C ALA A 61 -15.75 5.79 19.60
N GLY A 62 -15.94 6.94 20.25
CA GLY A 62 -14.85 7.75 20.78
C GLY A 62 -14.17 8.70 19.80
N ILE A 63 -14.89 9.22 18.80
CA ILE A 63 -14.35 10.10 17.74
C ILE A 63 -13.64 11.34 18.30
N ASP A 64 -14.07 11.85 19.45
CA ASP A 64 -13.51 13.05 20.09
C ASP A 64 -12.02 12.85 20.50
N HIS A 65 -11.60 11.60 20.67
CA HIS A 65 -10.25 11.22 21.08
C HIS A 65 -9.53 10.33 20.03
N ALA A 66 -10.14 10.12 18.87
CA ALA A 66 -9.56 9.32 17.81
C ALA A 66 -8.43 10.08 17.09
N ASP A 67 -7.33 9.39 16.82
CA ASP A 67 -6.25 9.89 15.99
C ASP A 67 -6.56 9.66 14.50
N LEU A 68 -7.26 8.55 14.19
CA LEU A 68 -7.53 8.10 12.83
C LEU A 68 -8.90 7.44 12.72
N LEU A 69 -9.65 7.77 11.65
CA LEU A 69 -10.83 7.01 11.24
C LEU A 69 -10.61 6.43 9.83
N ILE A 70 -10.85 5.12 9.69
CA ILE A 70 -10.72 4.39 8.42
C ILE A 70 -12.09 3.85 8.02
N ALA A 71 -12.66 4.33 6.91
CA ALA A 71 -13.94 3.88 6.40
C ALA A 71 -13.76 2.92 5.21
N VAL A 72 -14.16 1.65 5.41
CA VAL A 72 -13.96 0.53 4.46
C VAL A 72 -15.24 -0.30 4.26
N THR A 73 -16.38 0.35 4.29
CA THR A 73 -17.69 -0.28 4.05
C THR A 73 -17.88 -0.69 2.57
N GLY A 74 -19.03 -1.24 2.25
CA GLY A 74 -19.40 -1.63 0.88
C GLY A 74 -19.74 -0.46 -0.07
N SER A 75 -19.97 0.77 0.44
CA SER A 75 -20.32 1.97 -0.35
C SER A 75 -19.24 3.03 -0.25
N ASP A 76 -18.79 3.53 -1.41
CA ASP A 76 -17.81 4.59 -1.51
C ASP A 76 -18.34 5.91 -0.93
N GLU A 77 -19.62 6.25 -1.23
CA GLU A 77 -20.30 7.44 -0.72
C GLU A 77 -20.42 7.41 0.80
N LEU A 78 -20.76 6.24 1.36
CA LEU A 78 -20.82 6.06 2.81
C LEU A 78 -19.44 6.24 3.45
N ASN A 79 -18.39 5.70 2.84
CA ASN A 79 -17.01 5.86 3.32
C ASN A 79 -16.58 7.32 3.33
N LEU A 80 -16.87 8.06 2.26
CA LEU A 80 -16.59 9.49 2.18
C LEU A 80 -17.39 10.27 3.23
N LEU A 81 -18.68 9.97 3.40
CA LEU A 81 -19.52 10.63 4.39
C LEU A 81 -19.05 10.38 5.83
N CYS A 82 -18.66 9.13 6.16
CA CYS A 82 -18.07 8.80 7.46
C CYS A 82 -16.84 9.67 7.75
N CYS A 83 -15.95 9.82 6.77
CA CYS A 83 -14.72 10.61 6.89
C CYS A 83 -15.02 12.11 7.08
N VAL A 84 -15.98 12.66 6.33
CA VAL A 84 -16.37 14.08 6.44
C VAL A 84 -16.94 14.38 7.84
N ILE A 85 -17.80 13.51 8.37
CA ILE A 85 -18.37 13.66 9.71
C ILE A 85 -17.26 13.56 10.76
N ALA A 86 -16.39 12.55 10.67
CA ALA A 86 -15.28 12.35 11.59
C ALA A 86 -14.34 13.58 11.62
N LYS A 87 -14.04 14.14 10.45
CA LYS A 87 -13.20 15.34 10.34
C LYS A 87 -13.81 16.55 11.03
N LYS A 88 -15.13 16.66 10.99
CA LYS A 88 -15.85 17.77 11.63
C LYS A 88 -16.08 17.55 13.13
N ALA A 89 -16.27 16.30 13.57
CA ALA A 89 -16.52 15.93 14.95
C ALA A 89 -15.22 15.90 15.78
N GLY A 90 -14.22 15.12 15.35
CA GLY A 90 -13.01 14.86 16.13
C GLY A 90 -11.74 15.50 15.56
N ASN A 91 -11.79 16.13 14.39
CA ASN A 91 -10.62 16.68 13.69
C ASN A 91 -9.47 15.65 13.49
N CYS A 92 -9.79 14.36 13.51
CA CYS A 92 -8.84 13.27 13.32
C CYS A 92 -8.38 13.14 11.87
N GLN A 93 -7.34 12.35 11.62
CA GLN A 93 -6.98 11.91 10.27
C GLN A 93 -8.07 10.97 9.74
N THR A 94 -8.33 11.00 8.43
CA THR A 94 -9.39 10.15 7.84
C THR A 94 -8.90 9.47 6.56
N ILE A 95 -9.24 8.19 6.43
CA ILE A 95 -8.93 7.37 5.25
C ILE A 95 -10.23 6.78 4.71
N ALA A 96 -10.55 7.03 3.45
CA ALA A 96 -11.71 6.47 2.78
C ALA A 96 -11.32 5.43 1.74
N ARG A 97 -11.98 4.26 1.74
CA ARG A 97 -11.94 3.32 0.63
C ARG A 97 -12.88 3.78 -0.47
N VAL A 98 -12.33 3.94 -1.68
CA VAL A 98 -13.07 4.36 -2.88
C VAL A 98 -12.67 3.45 -4.03
N ARG A 99 -13.61 2.66 -4.56
CA ARG A 99 -13.38 1.66 -5.60
C ARG A 99 -13.86 2.09 -6.98
N SER A 100 -14.91 2.92 -7.00
CA SER A 100 -15.51 3.37 -8.26
C SER A 100 -14.49 4.11 -9.13
N PRO A 101 -14.35 3.74 -10.42
CA PRO A 101 -13.50 4.47 -11.35
C PRO A 101 -13.89 5.94 -11.49
N GLN A 102 -15.15 6.28 -11.31
CA GLN A 102 -15.65 7.65 -11.37
C GLN A 102 -15.03 8.52 -10.28
N TYR A 103 -14.95 8.00 -9.05
CA TYR A 103 -14.33 8.74 -7.94
C TYR A 103 -12.80 8.61 -7.93
N SER A 104 -12.24 7.52 -8.45
CA SER A 104 -10.80 7.31 -8.46
C SER A 104 -10.05 8.30 -9.36
N THR A 105 -10.68 8.75 -10.45
CA THR A 105 -10.15 9.82 -11.32
C THR A 105 -10.12 11.18 -10.63
N GLU A 106 -11.02 11.40 -9.68
CA GLU A 106 -11.16 12.63 -8.90
C GLU A 106 -10.61 12.50 -7.47
N ALA A 107 -9.88 11.40 -7.18
CA ALA A 107 -9.41 11.10 -5.82
C ALA A 107 -8.56 12.23 -5.21
N ALA A 108 -7.77 12.94 -6.00
CA ALA A 108 -6.99 14.09 -5.54
C ALA A 108 -7.91 15.25 -5.12
N PHE A 109 -8.90 15.58 -5.94
CA PHE A 109 -9.91 16.60 -5.64
C PHE A 109 -10.71 16.25 -4.37
N LEU A 110 -11.24 15.01 -4.30
CA LEU A 110 -11.98 14.55 -3.12
C LEU A 110 -11.13 14.59 -1.85
N LYS A 111 -9.86 14.20 -1.95
CA LYS A 111 -8.93 14.26 -0.83
C LYS A 111 -8.75 15.69 -0.33
N ASP A 112 -8.49 16.62 -1.22
CA ASP A 112 -8.16 18.02 -0.88
C ASP A 112 -9.41 18.77 -0.38
N GLU A 113 -10.54 18.66 -1.10
CA GLU A 113 -11.79 19.36 -0.75
C GLU A 113 -12.48 18.81 0.49
N LEU A 114 -12.45 17.49 0.71
CA LEU A 114 -13.01 16.85 1.90
C LEU A 114 -12.03 16.78 3.07
N GLY A 115 -10.77 17.21 2.88
CA GLY A 115 -9.74 17.22 3.90
C GLY A 115 -9.33 15.81 4.36
N LEU A 116 -9.37 14.82 3.47
CA LEU A 116 -8.99 13.45 3.78
C LEU A 116 -7.47 13.31 3.82
N ALA A 117 -6.96 12.49 4.76
CA ALA A 117 -5.54 12.15 4.76
C ALA A 117 -5.18 11.26 3.57
N MET A 118 -6.07 10.30 3.24
CA MET A 118 -5.84 9.34 2.15
C MET A 118 -7.16 8.84 1.57
N VAL A 119 -7.14 8.54 0.27
CA VAL A 119 -8.14 7.75 -0.44
C VAL A 119 -7.44 6.48 -0.92
N ILE A 120 -8.02 5.31 -0.63
CA ILE A 120 -7.43 4.00 -0.98
C ILE A 120 -8.38 3.20 -1.87
N ASN A 121 -7.79 2.44 -2.81
CA ASN A 121 -8.47 1.41 -3.59
C ASN A 121 -7.65 0.12 -3.52
N PRO A 122 -7.89 -0.74 -2.52
CA PRO A 122 -7.11 -1.96 -2.31
C PRO A 122 -7.11 -2.90 -3.52
N GLU A 123 -8.24 -2.99 -4.22
CA GLU A 123 -8.40 -3.83 -5.40
C GLU A 123 -7.50 -3.34 -6.56
N GLN A 124 -7.44 -2.05 -6.76
CA GLN A 124 -6.59 -1.45 -7.80
C GLN A 124 -5.10 -1.59 -7.46
N GLU A 125 -4.74 -1.40 -6.20
CA GLU A 125 -3.34 -1.59 -5.75
C GLU A 125 -2.90 -3.05 -5.87
N ALA A 126 -3.77 -4.01 -5.51
CA ALA A 126 -3.51 -5.43 -5.73
C ALA A 126 -3.36 -5.77 -7.22
N ALA A 127 -4.22 -5.23 -8.08
CA ALA A 127 -4.13 -5.44 -9.52
C ALA A 127 -2.84 -4.84 -10.12
N ARG A 128 -2.43 -3.67 -9.66
CA ARG A 128 -1.15 -3.04 -10.05
C ARG A 128 0.04 -3.88 -9.63
N GLU A 129 0.01 -4.43 -8.42
CA GLU A 129 1.09 -5.28 -7.92
C GLU A 129 1.19 -6.60 -8.72
N ILE A 130 0.07 -7.25 -9.00
CA ILE A 130 0.02 -8.44 -9.84
C ILE A 130 0.56 -8.13 -11.25
N ALA A 131 0.12 -7.03 -11.86
CA ALA A 131 0.60 -6.63 -13.18
C ALA A 131 2.11 -6.35 -13.19
N ARG A 132 2.66 -5.79 -12.10
CA ARG A 132 4.09 -5.56 -11.92
C ARG A 132 4.88 -6.86 -11.87
N ILE A 133 4.43 -7.83 -11.07
CA ILE A 133 5.06 -9.14 -10.96
C ILE A 133 5.05 -9.85 -12.33
N LEU A 134 3.93 -9.79 -13.06
CA LEU A 134 3.81 -10.41 -14.38
C LEU A 134 4.69 -9.73 -15.45
N ARG A 135 4.99 -8.45 -15.30
CA ARG A 135 5.89 -7.72 -16.22
C ARG A 135 7.33 -8.22 -16.12
N PHE A 136 7.76 -8.62 -14.93
CA PHE A 136 9.12 -9.08 -14.67
C PHE A 136 9.13 -10.43 -13.93
N PRO A 137 8.75 -11.53 -14.60
CA PRO A 137 8.59 -12.84 -13.94
C PRO A 137 9.89 -13.37 -13.32
N SER A 138 11.05 -12.93 -13.82
CA SER A 138 12.38 -13.30 -13.31
C SER A 138 12.89 -12.38 -12.20
N ALA A 139 12.19 -11.31 -11.88
CA ALA A 139 12.59 -10.42 -10.81
C ALA A 139 12.36 -11.07 -9.44
N MET A 140 13.36 -11.03 -8.60
CA MET A 140 13.27 -11.49 -7.20
C MET A 140 12.56 -10.47 -6.33
N LYS A 141 12.72 -9.19 -6.64
CA LYS A 141 12.11 -8.06 -5.94
C LYS A 141 11.91 -6.87 -6.88
N ILE A 142 10.82 -6.15 -6.71
CA ILE A 142 10.50 -4.93 -7.46
C ILE A 142 10.00 -3.89 -6.46
N ASP A 143 10.75 -2.80 -6.31
CA ASP A 143 10.32 -1.64 -5.51
C ASP A 143 10.13 -0.43 -6.44
N THR A 144 9.20 0.47 -6.09
CA THR A 144 8.95 1.69 -6.86
C THR A 144 9.19 2.92 -6.04
N PHE A 145 9.77 3.95 -6.66
CA PHE A 145 10.05 5.25 -6.06
C PHE A 145 9.47 6.39 -6.89
N GLY A 146 9.40 7.56 -6.27
CA GLY A 146 8.97 8.77 -6.96
C GLY A 146 7.56 8.67 -7.56
N ARG A 147 6.61 8.07 -6.85
CA ARG A 147 5.23 7.83 -7.33
C ARG A 147 5.17 6.95 -8.59
N GLY A 148 5.97 5.88 -8.61
CA GLY A 148 6.02 4.94 -9.73
C GLY A 148 6.81 5.41 -10.95
N ARG A 149 7.60 6.50 -10.84
CA ARG A 149 8.44 7.01 -11.94
C ARG A 149 9.80 6.35 -12.03
N VAL A 150 10.20 5.63 -10.99
CA VAL A 150 11.46 4.90 -10.90
C VAL A 150 11.18 3.52 -10.32
N GLU A 151 11.75 2.48 -10.93
CA GLU A 151 11.68 1.10 -10.47
C GLU A 151 13.07 0.60 -10.07
N LEU A 152 13.16 -0.05 -8.91
CA LEU A 152 14.33 -0.84 -8.49
C LEU A 152 13.99 -2.30 -8.71
N LEU A 153 14.75 -2.96 -9.57
CA LEU A 153 14.58 -4.36 -9.91
C LEU A 153 15.77 -5.15 -9.34
N LYS A 154 15.46 -6.22 -8.61
CA LYS A 154 16.47 -7.19 -8.16
C LYS A 154 16.24 -8.51 -8.89
N PHE A 155 17.24 -9.01 -9.57
CA PHE A 155 17.16 -10.26 -10.33
C PHE A 155 18.50 -11.00 -10.35
N ARG A 156 18.42 -12.30 -10.57
CA ARG A 156 19.60 -13.16 -10.73
C ARG A 156 19.99 -13.22 -12.20
N VAL A 157 21.29 -13.08 -12.49
CA VAL A 157 21.85 -13.21 -13.84
C VAL A 157 21.81 -14.70 -14.26
N PRO A 158 21.04 -15.05 -15.31
CA PRO A 158 21.03 -16.42 -15.84
C PRO A 158 22.37 -16.80 -16.46
N GLU A 159 22.67 -18.11 -16.52
CA GLU A 159 23.92 -18.65 -17.08
C GLU A 159 24.18 -18.21 -18.54
N ASN A 160 23.14 -18.07 -19.35
CA ASN A 160 23.23 -17.65 -20.75
C ASN A 160 22.87 -16.18 -20.97
N SER A 161 22.97 -15.34 -19.95
CA SER A 161 22.62 -13.94 -20.06
C SER A 161 23.64 -13.18 -20.92
N PRO A 162 23.19 -12.29 -21.83
CA PRO A 162 24.08 -11.47 -22.66
C PRO A 162 24.98 -10.51 -21.85
N ILE A 163 24.66 -10.29 -20.57
CA ILE A 163 25.45 -9.40 -19.70
C ILE A 163 26.61 -10.12 -19.00
N VAL A 164 26.65 -11.45 -19.01
CA VAL A 164 27.78 -12.22 -18.46
C VAL A 164 29.06 -11.86 -19.23
N GLY A 165 30.13 -11.55 -18.49
CA GLY A 165 31.41 -11.08 -19.05
C GLY A 165 31.42 -9.62 -19.51
N CYS A 166 30.30 -8.87 -19.34
CA CYS A 166 30.26 -7.45 -19.64
C CYS A 166 30.67 -6.61 -18.43
N ALA A 167 31.36 -5.49 -18.68
CA ALA A 167 31.57 -4.47 -17.67
C ALA A 167 30.31 -3.59 -17.50
N VAL A 168 30.08 -3.05 -16.30
CA VAL A 168 28.94 -2.16 -16.00
C VAL A 168 28.85 -0.99 -16.97
N LYS A 169 29.98 -0.37 -17.34
CA LYS A 169 30.03 0.76 -18.29
C LYS A 169 29.50 0.42 -19.68
N ASP A 170 29.52 -0.85 -20.08
CA ASP A 170 29.15 -1.30 -21.42
C ASP A 170 27.69 -1.76 -21.51
N ILE A 171 27.00 -1.90 -20.38
CA ILE A 171 25.61 -2.39 -20.32
C ILE A 171 24.65 -1.50 -21.11
N VAL A 172 24.72 -0.19 -20.92
CA VAL A 172 23.81 0.76 -21.58
C VAL A 172 23.92 0.65 -23.10
N ALA A 173 25.16 0.58 -23.61
CA ALA A 173 25.41 0.43 -25.04
C ALA A 173 24.95 -0.94 -25.57
N LYS A 174 25.16 -2.02 -24.80
CA LYS A 174 24.85 -3.40 -25.22
C LYS A 174 23.35 -3.69 -25.19
N LEU A 175 22.63 -3.21 -24.17
CA LEU A 175 21.19 -3.47 -23.99
C LEU A 175 20.29 -2.34 -24.49
N HIS A 176 20.88 -1.23 -24.95
CA HIS A 176 20.13 -0.03 -25.38
C HIS A 176 19.09 0.43 -24.35
N CYS A 177 19.46 0.40 -23.07
CA CYS A 177 18.58 0.80 -21.97
C CYS A 177 19.35 1.65 -20.96
N ASP A 178 18.69 2.71 -20.48
CA ASP A 178 19.22 3.58 -19.43
C ASP A 178 18.95 2.96 -18.06
N VAL A 179 19.98 2.36 -17.47
CA VAL A 179 19.90 1.73 -16.14
C VAL A 179 21.08 2.15 -15.28
N LEU A 180 20.83 2.27 -13.99
CA LEU A 180 21.85 2.40 -12.97
C LEU A 180 21.97 1.09 -12.20
N VAL A 181 23.15 0.46 -12.23
CA VAL A 181 23.44 -0.71 -11.39
C VAL A 181 23.81 -0.21 -10.00
N CYS A 182 23.00 -0.57 -9.02
CA CYS A 182 23.17 -0.12 -7.63
C CYS A 182 24.04 -1.08 -6.82
N THR A 183 23.71 -2.38 -6.88
CA THR A 183 24.44 -3.42 -6.14
C THR A 183 24.58 -4.68 -6.97
N VAL A 184 25.65 -5.43 -6.68
CA VAL A 184 25.86 -6.79 -7.16
C VAL A 184 26.17 -7.67 -5.95
N GLU A 185 25.42 -8.76 -5.78
CA GLU A 185 25.66 -9.78 -4.78
C GLU A 185 26.25 -11.02 -5.49
N ARG A 186 27.42 -11.48 -5.06
CA ARG A 186 28.12 -12.66 -5.60
C ARG A 186 28.49 -13.58 -4.44
N GLY A 187 27.80 -14.72 -4.32
CA GLY A 187 27.93 -15.59 -3.16
C GLY A 187 27.45 -14.89 -1.89
N GLU A 188 28.36 -14.73 -0.93
CA GLU A 188 28.11 -14.03 0.35
C GLU A 188 28.54 -12.55 0.30
N ASP A 189 29.21 -12.12 -0.75
CA ASP A 189 29.73 -10.76 -0.88
C ASP A 189 28.74 -9.84 -1.58
N ALA A 190 28.72 -8.56 -1.15
CA ALA A 190 27.95 -7.50 -1.77
C ALA A 190 28.83 -6.35 -2.21
N TYR A 191 28.67 -5.92 -3.46
CA TYR A 191 29.48 -4.90 -4.10
C TYR A 191 28.62 -3.70 -4.50
N ILE A 192 29.18 -2.50 -4.40
CA ILE A 192 28.72 -1.32 -5.13
C ILE A 192 29.60 -1.23 -6.38
N PRO A 193 29.10 -1.66 -7.55
CA PRO A 193 29.95 -1.85 -8.71
C PRO A 193 30.39 -0.51 -9.31
N LYS A 194 31.65 -0.44 -9.71
CA LYS A 194 32.18 0.64 -10.55
C LYS A 194 32.10 0.26 -12.03
N GLY A 195 32.38 1.20 -12.93
CA GLY A 195 32.24 0.99 -14.36
C GLY A 195 32.99 -0.23 -14.92
N ASP A 196 34.12 -0.58 -14.33
CA ASP A 196 34.95 -1.73 -14.77
C ASP A 196 34.59 -3.07 -14.11
N PHE A 197 33.57 -3.08 -13.24
CA PHE A 197 33.06 -4.31 -12.61
C PHE A 197 32.44 -5.21 -13.68
N VAL A 198 32.87 -6.47 -13.75
CA VAL A 198 32.43 -7.47 -14.75
C VAL A 198 31.41 -8.40 -14.11
N PHE A 199 30.26 -8.59 -14.76
CA PHE A 199 29.20 -9.49 -14.29
C PHE A 199 29.57 -10.95 -14.56
N GLU A 200 29.19 -11.80 -13.61
CA GLU A 200 29.32 -13.26 -13.72
C GLU A 200 27.93 -13.92 -13.66
N GLU A 201 27.91 -15.19 -14.04
CA GLU A 201 26.71 -16.00 -13.87
C GLU A 201 26.32 -16.10 -12.39
N LYS A 202 24.99 -16.11 -12.13
CA LYS A 202 24.41 -16.20 -10.80
C LYS A 202 24.60 -14.97 -9.92
N ASP A 203 25.26 -13.91 -10.40
CA ASP A 203 25.22 -12.62 -9.72
C ASP A 203 23.78 -12.20 -9.48
N VAL A 204 23.48 -11.66 -8.30
CA VAL A 204 22.19 -11.02 -8.02
C VAL A 204 22.39 -9.52 -8.10
N ILE A 205 21.78 -8.90 -9.10
CA ILE A 205 21.97 -7.47 -9.38
C ILE A 205 20.72 -6.67 -9.03
N SER A 206 20.93 -5.50 -8.46
CA SER A 206 19.89 -4.51 -8.26
C SER A 206 20.11 -3.33 -9.19
N ILE A 207 19.15 -3.05 -10.05
CA ILE A 207 19.18 -1.94 -11.00
C ILE A 207 18.06 -0.96 -10.74
N VAL A 208 18.32 0.30 -11.04
CA VAL A 208 17.33 1.37 -11.07
C VAL A 208 17.12 1.84 -12.49
N ALA A 209 15.87 1.88 -12.92
CA ALA A 209 15.47 2.35 -14.23
C ALA A 209 14.15 3.10 -14.20
N ALA A 210 13.88 3.92 -15.22
CA ALA A 210 12.56 4.46 -15.46
C ALA A 210 11.67 3.37 -16.09
N PRO A 211 10.42 3.15 -15.62
CA PRO A 211 9.51 2.21 -16.25
C PRO A 211 9.23 2.67 -17.68
N ARG A 212 9.37 1.76 -18.66
CA ARG A 212 8.93 2.05 -20.04
C ARG A 212 7.40 2.16 -20.04
N LYS A 213 6.90 3.23 -20.65
CA LYS A 213 5.46 3.44 -20.95
C LYS A 213 4.94 2.43 -21.94
#